data_84efd59014054b3eebaba05e2641f886
#
_entry.id   84efd59014054b3eebaba05e2641f886
#
_cell.length_a   1.000
_cell.length_b   1.000
_cell.length_c   1.000
_cell.angle_alpha   90.00
_cell.angle_beta   90.00
_cell.angle_gamma   90.00
#
_symmetry.space_group_name_H-M   'P 1'
#
loop_
_entity.id
_entity.type
_entity.pdbx_description
1 polymer ?
#
loop_
_entity_poly.entity_id
_entity_poly.type
_entity_poly.pdbx_seq_one_letter_code
_entity_poly.pdbx_strand_id
1 'polypeptide(L)'
;MSSFEVTEAGIGDLRGALESGRVTAVQLVEAYLRRIEAYDRSGPTLNSIVVFNDDALAEAADSDRRRSRAELLGPLDGIPYTAKDSYLAKGLTAAAGSYAFANLVAQKDAFAIERLRRGGAILIGLTNMPAMANGGMQRGLYGRAESPYNEKFLTAAFGSGSSNGSGTATAASFAAFGLGEETWSSGRAPATNNALCAYTPSRGVISVRGNWPLVPTMDVVVPHTRTMADMAEVLDVIVADDADTRGDLWRSQPWITIPAASKVRPGSYREIIPTDTAAARKVLAGKRFGVPRMYINADPEAGVGEGLGIGGATGQRIETRQSVIDLFQVAGAALIAAGADVVLVDFPVVSNYECDRAGAPSIKTRGLVSPEFLHREILDLSAWSWDDFLRANGDPAIPNLAVVDGERIATGHLASLARIAALGIPTSRENQHADDWDALLAAVTAWQARR
;
A
#
# COMPACT_ATOMS: atom_id res chain seq x y z
N MET A 1 -14.58 20.97 -28.15
CA MET A 1 -14.77 21.01 -26.68
C MET A 1 -13.43 20.84 -26.04
N SER A 2 -13.01 21.72 -25.11
CA SER A 2 -11.77 21.50 -24.38
C SER A 2 -11.89 20.21 -23.56
N SER A 3 -10.95 19.30 -23.70
CA SER A 3 -10.90 18.07 -22.89
C SER A 3 -10.79 18.46 -21.40
N PHE A 4 -11.55 17.79 -20.53
CA PHE A 4 -11.39 17.97 -19.08
C PHE A 4 -9.97 17.52 -18.67
N GLU A 5 -9.24 18.38 -17.93
CA GLU A 5 -7.90 18.04 -17.44
C GLU A 5 -8.00 17.18 -16.19
N VAL A 6 -7.46 15.98 -16.24
CA VAL A 6 -7.48 15.01 -15.15
C VAL A 6 -6.21 15.05 -14.28
N THR A 7 -5.17 15.79 -14.71
CA THR A 7 -3.91 15.92 -13.97
C THR A 7 -4.19 16.65 -12.66
N GLU A 8 -3.77 16.05 -11.55
CA GLU A 8 -3.96 16.57 -10.20
C GLU A 8 -5.44 16.77 -9.76
N ALA A 9 -6.41 16.36 -10.59
CA ALA A 9 -7.83 16.50 -10.24
C ALA A 9 -8.18 15.59 -9.05
N GLY A 10 -8.69 16.19 -7.97
CA GLY A 10 -9.20 15.47 -6.79
C GLY A 10 -10.59 14.88 -7.02
N ILE A 11 -11.03 14.01 -6.11
CA ILE A 11 -12.36 13.37 -6.18
C ILE A 11 -13.46 14.43 -6.23
N GLY A 12 -13.33 15.53 -5.45
CA GLY A 12 -14.27 16.64 -5.46
C GLY A 12 -14.38 17.33 -6.82
N ASP A 13 -13.23 17.55 -7.50
CA ASP A 13 -13.19 18.19 -8.83
C ASP A 13 -13.85 17.32 -9.89
N LEU A 14 -13.55 16.01 -9.86
CA LEU A 14 -14.14 15.02 -10.77
C LEU A 14 -15.65 14.92 -10.57
N ARG A 15 -16.10 14.80 -9.33
CA ARG A 15 -17.52 14.75 -9.00
C ARG A 15 -18.26 16.01 -9.44
N GLY A 16 -17.72 17.20 -9.15
CA GLY A 16 -18.31 18.47 -9.58
C GLY A 16 -18.37 18.60 -11.12
N ALA A 17 -17.39 18.04 -11.84
CA ALA A 17 -17.40 18.01 -13.30
C ALA A 17 -18.47 17.05 -13.85
N LEU A 18 -18.65 15.88 -13.21
CA LEU A 18 -19.71 14.91 -13.54
C LEU A 18 -21.11 15.48 -13.25
N GLU A 19 -21.31 16.10 -12.07
CA GLU A 19 -22.57 16.68 -11.63
C GLU A 19 -23.02 17.84 -12.53
N SER A 20 -22.08 18.67 -12.96
CA SER A 20 -22.36 19.79 -13.88
C SER A 20 -22.50 19.38 -15.33
N GLY A 21 -22.31 18.10 -15.67
CA GLY A 21 -22.34 17.62 -17.06
C GLY A 21 -21.17 18.11 -17.92
N ARG A 22 -20.14 18.68 -17.32
CA ARG A 22 -18.92 19.15 -18.00
C ARG A 22 -18.11 18.00 -18.57
N VAL A 23 -18.22 16.82 -17.98
CA VAL A 23 -17.61 15.56 -18.41
C VAL A 23 -18.54 14.41 -18.07
N THR A 24 -18.50 13.32 -18.83
CA THR A 24 -19.15 12.04 -18.50
C THR A 24 -18.15 11.08 -17.84
N ALA A 25 -18.61 10.04 -17.15
CA ALA A 25 -17.73 9.02 -16.59
C ALA A 25 -16.94 8.29 -17.68
N VAL A 26 -17.55 8.04 -18.85
CA VAL A 26 -16.85 7.49 -20.02
C VAL A 26 -15.71 8.41 -20.44
N GLN A 27 -15.94 9.71 -20.56
CA GLN A 27 -14.91 10.68 -20.95
C GLN A 27 -13.77 10.77 -19.91
N LEU A 28 -14.08 10.62 -18.62
CA LEU A 28 -13.05 10.56 -17.55
C LEU A 28 -12.18 9.32 -17.70
N VAL A 29 -12.79 8.14 -17.82
CA VAL A 29 -12.03 6.89 -18.01
C VAL A 29 -11.17 6.97 -19.27
N GLU A 30 -11.70 7.44 -20.39
CA GLU A 30 -10.93 7.66 -21.63
C GLU A 30 -9.76 8.64 -21.42
N ALA A 31 -9.95 9.72 -20.67
CA ALA A 31 -8.87 10.67 -20.38
C ALA A 31 -7.75 10.04 -19.58
N TYR A 32 -8.07 9.24 -18.55
CA TYR A 32 -7.10 8.48 -17.80
C TYR A 32 -6.40 7.41 -18.65
N LEU A 33 -7.12 6.64 -19.46
CA LEU A 33 -6.54 5.65 -20.36
C LEU A 33 -5.57 6.27 -21.38
N ARG A 34 -5.93 7.44 -21.98
CA ARG A 34 -5.00 8.19 -22.85
C ARG A 34 -3.74 8.62 -22.14
N ARG A 35 -3.87 9.07 -20.88
CA ARG A 35 -2.72 9.46 -20.07
C ARG A 35 -1.82 8.26 -19.71
N ILE A 36 -2.41 7.13 -19.36
CA ILE A 36 -1.72 5.86 -19.11
C ILE A 36 -0.95 5.42 -20.37
N GLU A 37 -1.60 5.45 -21.53
CA GLU A 37 -0.93 5.11 -22.80
C GLU A 37 0.28 6.00 -23.06
N ALA A 38 0.17 7.31 -22.81
CA ALA A 38 1.23 8.27 -23.09
C ALA A 38 2.43 8.20 -22.15
N TYR A 39 2.23 7.80 -20.88
CA TYR A 39 3.27 7.90 -19.85
C TYR A 39 3.60 6.59 -19.15
N ASP A 40 2.66 5.66 -19.08
CA ASP A 40 2.85 4.37 -18.41
C ASP A 40 3.31 3.28 -19.39
N ARG A 41 2.73 3.28 -20.60
CA ARG A 41 3.01 2.29 -21.66
C ARG A 41 4.02 2.80 -22.68
N SER A 42 3.96 4.05 -23.00
CA SER A 42 4.85 4.76 -23.94
C SER A 42 5.62 5.86 -23.22
N GLY A 43 6.41 6.66 -23.95
CA GLY A 43 7.18 7.76 -23.38
C GLY A 43 8.10 7.30 -22.25
N PRO A 44 7.95 7.81 -21.02
CA PRO A 44 8.79 7.41 -19.88
C PRO A 44 8.61 5.95 -19.43
N THR A 45 7.55 5.27 -19.88
CA THR A 45 7.26 3.86 -19.56
C THR A 45 7.29 3.58 -18.06
N LEU A 46 6.45 4.28 -17.29
CA LEU A 46 6.42 4.17 -15.83
C LEU A 46 6.03 2.77 -15.32
N ASN A 47 5.35 1.97 -16.14
CA ASN A 47 5.03 0.57 -15.89
C ASN A 47 4.32 0.35 -14.54
N SER A 48 3.40 1.24 -14.20
CA SER A 48 2.71 1.21 -12.92
C SER A 48 1.42 0.39 -12.93
N ILE A 49 0.72 0.29 -14.08
CA ILE A 49 -0.50 -0.50 -14.25
C ILE A 49 -0.17 -1.73 -15.08
N VAL A 50 -0.45 -2.92 -14.55
CA VAL A 50 0.01 -4.20 -15.13
C VAL A 50 -1.12 -5.13 -15.57
N VAL A 51 -2.32 -4.97 -15.01
CA VAL A 51 -3.52 -5.69 -15.40
C VAL A 51 -4.64 -4.66 -15.60
N PHE A 52 -5.20 -4.57 -16.81
CA PHE A 52 -6.29 -3.64 -17.11
C PHE A 52 -7.64 -4.28 -16.82
N ASN A 53 -8.60 -3.46 -16.41
CA ASN A 53 -10.01 -3.83 -16.38
C ASN A 53 -10.63 -3.52 -17.74
N ASP A 54 -10.84 -4.53 -18.56
CA ASP A 54 -11.43 -4.37 -19.90
C ASP A 54 -12.87 -3.84 -19.84
N ASP A 55 -13.56 -4.02 -18.70
CA ASP A 55 -14.94 -3.55 -18.50
C ASP A 55 -15.02 -2.07 -18.01
N ALA A 56 -13.89 -1.39 -17.79
CA ALA A 56 -13.88 -0.04 -17.22
C ALA A 56 -14.75 0.97 -17.99
N LEU A 57 -14.74 0.93 -19.32
CA LEU A 57 -15.58 1.80 -20.16
C LEU A 57 -17.06 1.43 -20.07
N ALA A 58 -17.39 0.14 -19.95
CA ALA A 58 -18.75 -0.32 -19.76
C ALA A 58 -19.29 0.08 -18.38
N GLU A 59 -18.49 -0.08 -17.32
CA GLU A 59 -18.80 0.38 -15.96
C GLU A 59 -19.02 1.92 -15.94
N ALA A 60 -18.22 2.68 -16.70
CA ALA A 60 -18.37 4.13 -16.84
C ALA A 60 -19.69 4.50 -17.55
N ALA A 61 -20.05 3.80 -18.63
CA ALA A 61 -21.32 4.00 -19.31
C ALA A 61 -22.52 3.67 -18.41
N ASP A 62 -22.39 2.67 -17.53
CA ASP A 62 -23.40 2.35 -16.52
C ASP A 62 -23.55 3.50 -15.50
N SER A 63 -22.42 4.10 -15.06
CA SER A 63 -22.43 5.28 -14.19
C SER A 63 -23.15 6.46 -14.86
N ASP A 64 -22.86 6.75 -16.13
CA ASP A 64 -23.53 7.82 -16.88
C ASP A 64 -25.04 7.55 -16.99
N ARG A 65 -25.47 6.30 -17.22
CA ARG A 65 -26.90 5.93 -17.25
C ARG A 65 -27.56 6.13 -15.87
N ARG A 66 -26.89 5.74 -14.77
CA ARG A 66 -27.42 5.97 -13.41
C ARG A 66 -27.54 7.47 -13.14
N ARG A 67 -26.51 8.24 -13.48
CA ARG A 67 -26.49 9.70 -13.29
C ARG A 67 -27.64 10.39 -14.03
N SER A 68 -27.93 9.99 -15.28
CA SER A 68 -29.05 10.55 -16.05
C SER A 68 -30.44 10.26 -15.43
N ARG A 69 -30.52 9.25 -14.55
CA ARG A 69 -31.74 8.86 -13.83
C ARG A 69 -31.77 9.32 -12.39
N ALA A 70 -30.72 10.01 -11.91
CA ALA A 70 -30.51 10.33 -10.50
C ALA A 70 -30.46 9.10 -9.58
N GLU A 71 -29.94 7.98 -10.06
CA GLU A 71 -29.85 6.67 -9.37
C GLU A 71 -28.39 6.35 -8.98
N LEU A 72 -27.63 7.33 -8.48
CA LEU A 72 -26.23 7.14 -8.11
C LEU A 72 -26.08 6.14 -6.97
N LEU A 73 -25.05 5.28 -7.04
CA LEU A 73 -24.76 4.27 -6.04
C LEU A 73 -24.09 4.85 -4.78
N GLY A 74 -23.38 5.97 -4.93
CA GLY A 74 -22.69 6.59 -3.80
C GLY A 74 -21.84 7.79 -4.22
N PRO A 75 -21.07 8.36 -3.29
CA PRO A 75 -20.28 9.57 -3.53
C PRO A 75 -19.12 9.37 -4.52
N LEU A 76 -18.73 8.12 -4.78
CA LEU A 76 -17.67 7.77 -5.73
C LEU A 76 -18.20 7.25 -7.08
N ASP A 77 -19.52 7.37 -7.35
CA ASP A 77 -20.08 6.87 -8.60
C ASP A 77 -19.50 7.61 -9.82
N GLY A 78 -18.81 6.84 -10.68
CA GLY A 78 -18.11 7.34 -11.85
C GLY A 78 -16.67 7.81 -11.59
N ILE A 79 -16.13 7.66 -10.37
CA ILE A 79 -14.76 8.05 -10.03
C ILE A 79 -13.80 6.90 -10.31
N PRO A 80 -12.79 7.08 -11.19
CA PRO A 80 -11.81 6.04 -11.52
C PRO A 80 -10.74 5.85 -10.42
N TYR A 81 -10.37 4.60 -10.16
CA TYR A 81 -9.32 4.24 -9.21
C TYR A 81 -8.46 3.06 -9.69
N THR A 82 -7.32 2.84 -9.02
CA THR A 82 -6.45 1.67 -9.20
C THR A 82 -6.30 0.88 -7.91
N ALA A 83 -5.91 -0.38 -7.99
CA ALA A 83 -5.59 -1.21 -6.84
C ALA A 83 -4.31 -2.00 -7.09
N LYS A 84 -3.57 -2.36 -6.03
CA LYS A 84 -2.38 -3.19 -6.11
C LYS A 84 -2.71 -4.60 -6.62
N ASP A 85 -1.79 -5.26 -7.33
CA ASP A 85 -1.96 -6.64 -7.86
C ASP A 85 -2.08 -7.71 -6.75
N SER A 86 -2.17 -7.30 -5.50
CA SER A 86 -2.51 -8.15 -4.36
C SER A 86 -4.01 -8.23 -4.06
N TYR A 87 -4.84 -7.42 -4.70
CA TYR A 87 -6.29 -7.43 -4.49
C TYR A 87 -6.98 -8.38 -5.47
N LEU A 88 -7.84 -9.24 -4.95
CA LEU A 88 -8.81 -9.93 -5.80
C LEU A 88 -9.78 -8.91 -6.39
N ALA A 89 -9.77 -8.76 -7.69
CA ALA A 89 -10.79 -8.05 -8.46
C ALA A 89 -11.42 -9.06 -9.43
N LYS A 90 -12.67 -9.42 -9.18
CA LYS A 90 -13.37 -10.50 -9.88
C LYS A 90 -13.18 -10.43 -11.40
N GLY A 91 -12.73 -11.53 -11.99
CA GLY A 91 -12.47 -11.68 -13.42
C GLY A 91 -11.07 -11.27 -13.87
N LEU A 92 -10.30 -10.55 -13.05
CA LEU A 92 -8.92 -10.17 -13.36
C LEU A 92 -7.92 -11.19 -12.80
N THR A 93 -6.72 -11.24 -13.36
CA THR A 93 -5.61 -11.95 -12.74
C THR A 93 -5.16 -11.26 -11.47
N ALA A 94 -4.75 -12.02 -10.46
CA ALA A 94 -4.25 -11.53 -9.18
C ALA A 94 -2.93 -12.23 -8.85
N ALA A 95 -1.89 -11.92 -9.64
CA ALA A 95 -0.63 -12.63 -9.60
C ALA A 95 0.24 -12.25 -8.39
N ALA A 96 -0.05 -11.16 -7.69
CA ALA A 96 0.80 -10.58 -6.66
C ALA A 96 2.27 -10.45 -7.12
N GLY A 97 2.50 -10.05 -8.37
CA GLY A 97 3.83 -9.94 -8.97
C GLY A 97 4.60 -11.24 -9.14
N SER A 98 4.00 -12.41 -8.87
CA SER A 98 4.65 -13.73 -8.88
C SER A 98 4.38 -14.50 -10.17
N TYR A 99 5.43 -15.10 -10.73
CA TYR A 99 5.31 -16.00 -11.88
C TYR A 99 4.50 -17.27 -11.59
N ALA A 100 4.48 -17.73 -10.35
CA ALA A 100 3.71 -18.90 -9.96
C ALA A 100 2.20 -18.69 -10.06
N PHE A 101 1.76 -17.43 -9.90
CA PHE A 101 0.35 -17.04 -9.90
C PHE A 101 -0.07 -16.21 -11.12
N ALA A 102 0.75 -16.21 -12.18
CA ALA A 102 0.49 -15.42 -13.40
C ALA A 102 -0.89 -15.69 -14.04
N ASN A 103 -1.44 -16.89 -13.82
CA ASN A 103 -2.73 -17.32 -14.37
C ASN A 103 -3.83 -17.44 -13.29
N LEU A 104 -3.58 -16.99 -12.06
CA LEU A 104 -4.62 -17.02 -11.02
C LEU A 104 -5.69 -15.98 -11.35
N VAL A 105 -6.93 -16.40 -11.46
CA VAL A 105 -8.08 -15.54 -11.74
C VAL A 105 -8.89 -15.33 -10.46
N ALA A 106 -9.16 -14.06 -10.13
CA ALA A 106 -10.01 -13.70 -9.02
C ALA A 106 -11.47 -14.14 -9.28
N GLN A 107 -12.02 -15.01 -8.43
CA GLN A 107 -13.41 -15.49 -8.51
C GLN A 107 -14.39 -14.56 -7.78
N LYS A 108 -13.88 -13.67 -6.94
CA LYS A 108 -14.62 -12.69 -6.17
C LYS A 108 -13.79 -11.42 -5.94
N ASP A 109 -14.44 -10.37 -5.48
CA ASP A 109 -13.76 -9.14 -5.12
C ASP A 109 -13.19 -9.22 -3.71
N ALA A 110 -12.03 -8.61 -3.48
CA ALA A 110 -11.58 -8.23 -2.15
C ALA A 110 -12.57 -7.25 -1.51
N PHE A 111 -12.64 -7.22 -0.18
CA PHE A 111 -13.61 -6.38 0.52
C PHE A 111 -13.56 -4.91 0.09
N ALA A 112 -12.38 -4.31 0.01
CA ALA A 112 -12.25 -2.91 -0.39
C ALA A 112 -12.71 -2.69 -1.84
N ILE A 113 -12.42 -3.62 -2.77
CA ILE A 113 -12.91 -3.57 -4.16
C ILE A 113 -14.45 -3.68 -4.19
N GLU A 114 -15.02 -4.65 -3.44
CA GLU A 114 -16.47 -4.81 -3.32
C GLU A 114 -17.15 -3.52 -2.82
N ARG A 115 -16.57 -2.88 -1.79
CA ARG A 115 -17.09 -1.61 -1.25
C ARG A 115 -17.04 -0.48 -2.28
N LEU A 116 -15.94 -0.35 -3.01
CA LEU A 116 -15.77 0.68 -4.03
C LEU A 116 -16.72 0.46 -5.21
N ARG A 117 -16.87 -0.79 -5.70
CA ARG A 117 -17.86 -1.11 -6.75
C ARG A 117 -19.29 -0.81 -6.31
N ARG A 118 -19.65 -1.16 -5.06
CA ARG A 118 -20.96 -0.80 -4.49
C ARG A 118 -21.16 0.71 -4.37
N GLY A 119 -20.10 1.47 -4.21
CA GLY A 119 -20.11 2.93 -4.22
C GLY A 119 -20.08 3.54 -5.62
N GLY A 120 -20.03 2.71 -6.67
CA GLY A 120 -20.01 3.13 -8.07
C GLY A 120 -18.65 3.57 -8.61
N ALA A 121 -17.56 3.39 -7.84
CA ALA A 121 -16.22 3.68 -8.32
C ALA A 121 -15.77 2.69 -9.40
N ILE A 122 -14.95 3.16 -10.35
CA ILE A 122 -14.57 2.42 -11.56
C ILE A 122 -13.10 1.98 -11.42
N LEU A 123 -12.85 0.67 -11.41
CA LEU A 123 -11.50 0.15 -11.41
C LEU A 123 -10.87 0.29 -12.82
N ILE A 124 -9.76 1.02 -12.94
CA ILE A 124 -8.98 1.10 -14.19
C ILE A 124 -8.14 -0.17 -14.37
N GLY A 125 -7.52 -0.65 -13.29
CA GLY A 125 -6.68 -1.83 -13.34
C GLY A 125 -5.86 -2.03 -12.09
N LEU A 126 -5.03 -3.12 -12.10
CA LEU A 126 -4.17 -3.49 -11.00
C LEU A 126 -2.74 -2.96 -11.22
N THR A 127 -2.09 -2.56 -10.13
CA THR A 127 -0.80 -1.88 -10.14
C THR A 127 0.36 -2.77 -9.74
N ASN A 128 1.53 -2.49 -10.27
CA ASN A 128 2.75 -3.25 -10.15
C ASN A 128 3.23 -3.40 -8.70
N MET A 129 3.87 -4.54 -8.44
CA MET A 129 4.45 -4.88 -7.15
C MET A 129 5.55 -5.96 -7.31
N PRO A 130 6.53 -6.07 -6.37
CA PRO A 130 7.42 -7.24 -6.33
C PRO A 130 6.65 -8.51 -5.96
N ALA A 131 7.23 -9.66 -6.27
CA ALA A 131 6.61 -10.95 -5.98
C ALA A 131 6.17 -11.06 -4.53
N MET A 132 4.89 -11.40 -4.32
CA MET A 132 4.26 -11.63 -3.01
C MET A 132 4.44 -10.47 -2.01
N ALA A 133 4.56 -9.24 -2.49
CA ALA A 133 4.79 -8.05 -1.68
C ALA A 133 6.09 -8.06 -0.86
N ASN A 134 6.95 -9.05 -1.02
CA ASN A 134 8.19 -9.15 -0.25
C ASN A 134 9.30 -8.29 -0.89
N GLY A 135 9.48 -7.10 -0.34
CA GLY A 135 10.42 -6.09 -0.84
C GLY A 135 9.74 -4.81 -1.32
N GLY A 136 10.42 -4.04 -2.15
CA GLY A 136 9.94 -2.76 -2.68
C GLY A 136 10.11 -2.64 -4.18
N MET A 137 11.36 -2.63 -4.66
CA MET A 137 11.69 -2.32 -6.05
C MET A 137 12.33 -3.50 -6.80
N GLN A 138 12.27 -4.70 -6.25
CA GLN A 138 12.66 -5.91 -6.96
C GLN A 138 11.69 -6.17 -8.11
N ARG A 139 12.20 -6.73 -9.19
CA ARG A 139 11.40 -7.00 -10.38
C ARG A 139 10.60 -8.30 -10.21
N GLY A 140 9.29 -8.18 -10.19
CA GLY A 140 8.36 -9.32 -10.23
C GLY A 140 8.00 -9.74 -11.66
N LEU A 141 6.88 -10.42 -11.81
CA LEU A 141 6.31 -10.90 -13.09
C LEU A 141 6.24 -9.80 -14.15
N TYR A 142 5.87 -8.58 -13.75
CA TYR A 142 5.67 -7.44 -14.64
C TYR A 142 6.85 -6.44 -14.61
N GLY A 143 7.98 -6.81 -14.01
CA GLY A 143 9.06 -5.87 -13.75
C GLY A 143 8.78 -5.03 -12.49
N ARG A 144 8.99 -3.71 -12.57
CA ARG A 144 8.69 -2.77 -11.47
C ARG A 144 8.17 -1.44 -12.04
N ALA A 145 7.47 -0.65 -11.23
CA ALA A 145 7.15 0.72 -11.58
C ALA A 145 8.37 1.63 -11.44
N GLU A 146 8.40 2.71 -12.23
CA GLU A 146 9.46 3.71 -12.18
C GLU A 146 8.94 5.04 -11.59
N SER A 147 9.85 5.93 -11.17
CA SER A 147 9.47 7.20 -10.56
C SER A 147 8.85 8.17 -11.58
N PRO A 148 7.65 8.73 -11.30
CA PRO A 148 7.05 9.71 -12.19
C PRO A 148 7.75 11.08 -12.18
N TYR A 149 8.65 11.32 -11.24
CA TYR A 149 9.35 12.60 -11.08
C TYR A 149 10.76 12.61 -11.66
N ASN A 150 11.48 11.49 -11.52
CA ASN A 150 12.88 11.45 -11.93
C ASN A 150 13.37 10.00 -12.11
N GLU A 151 13.79 9.65 -13.32
CA GLU A 151 14.31 8.33 -13.71
C GLU A 151 15.54 7.85 -12.91
N LYS A 152 16.25 8.77 -12.25
CA LYS A 152 17.45 8.45 -11.45
C LYS A 152 17.11 7.99 -10.04
N PHE A 153 15.85 8.07 -9.64
CA PHE A 153 15.39 7.69 -8.30
C PHE A 153 14.34 6.58 -8.38
N LEU A 154 14.31 5.73 -7.37
CA LEU A 154 13.30 4.72 -7.21
C LEU A 154 12.00 5.35 -6.70
N THR A 155 10.85 4.83 -7.16
CA THR A 155 9.53 5.27 -6.68
C THR A 155 9.19 4.77 -5.26
N ALA A 156 9.96 3.80 -4.74
CA ALA A 156 9.90 3.32 -3.35
C ALA A 156 11.29 2.92 -2.87
N ALA A 157 11.46 2.57 -1.60
CA ALA A 157 12.72 2.00 -1.12
C ALA A 157 12.94 0.61 -1.72
N PHE A 158 14.22 0.25 -2.00
CA PHE A 158 14.51 -1.03 -2.65
C PHE A 158 14.02 -2.22 -1.82
N GLY A 159 14.36 -2.26 -0.54
CA GLY A 159 14.02 -3.37 0.35
C GLY A 159 12.61 -3.30 0.96
N SER A 160 11.85 -2.24 0.73
CA SER A 160 10.50 -2.08 1.27
C SER A 160 9.71 -1.03 0.51
N GLY A 161 8.43 -1.27 0.28
CA GLY A 161 7.60 -0.36 -0.51
C GLY A 161 6.86 -1.07 -1.63
N SER A 162 6.33 -2.26 -1.35
CA SER A 162 5.76 -3.13 -2.39
C SER A 162 4.59 -2.54 -3.16
N SER A 163 3.93 -1.47 -2.67
CA SER A 163 2.90 -0.76 -3.45
C SER A 163 3.50 0.30 -4.41
N ASN A 164 4.67 -0.01 -5.01
CA ASN A 164 5.39 0.90 -5.90
C ASN A 164 4.53 1.36 -7.08
N GLY A 165 3.78 0.47 -7.72
CA GLY A 165 2.87 0.79 -8.81
C GLY A 165 1.72 1.70 -8.38
N SER A 166 1.12 1.46 -7.20
CA SER A 166 0.04 2.32 -6.67
C SER A 166 0.56 3.74 -6.38
N GLY A 167 1.76 3.86 -5.79
CA GLY A 167 2.40 5.16 -5.57
C GLY A 167 2.63 5.91 -6.88
N THR A 168 3.25 5.25 -7.87
CA THR A 168 3.50 5.84 -9.20
C THR A 168 2.20 6.22 -9.90
N ALA A 169 1.22 5.31 -9.99
CA ALA A 169 -0.04 5.56 -10.71
C ALA A 169 -0.82 6.74 -10.11
N THR A 170 -0.89 6.82 -8.77
CA THR A 170 -1.60 7.92 -8.09
C THR A 170 -0.88 9.26 -8.29
N ALA A 171 0.45 9.29 -8.14
CA ALA A 171 1.25 10.50 -8.34
C ALA A 171 1.26 10.96 -9.80
N ALA A 172 1.27 10.03 -10.76
CA ALA A 172 1.20 10.35 -12.20
C ALA A 172 -0.21 10.73 -12.66
N SER A 173 -1.21 10.77 -11.79
CA SER A 173 -2.61 11.03 -12.12
C SER A 173 -3.15 10.06 -13.18
N PHE A 174 -2.96 8.75 -12.97
CA PHE A 174 -3.54 7.70 -13.81
C PHE A 174 -4.92 7.25 -13.30
N ALA A 175 -5.30 7.74 -12.13
CA ALA A 175 -6.62 7.61 -11.52
C ALA A 175 -6.80 8.71 -10.45
N ALA A 176 -7.98 8.82 -9.88
CA ALA A 176 -8.24 9.76 -8.79
C ALA A 176 -7.49 9.35 -7.50
N PHE A 177 -7.45 8.05 -7.22
CA PHE A 177 -6.77 7.45 -6.07
C PHE A 177 -6.34 6.02 -6.37
N GLY A 178 -5.51 5.44 -5.48
CA GLY A 178 -5.07 4.06 -5.54
C GLY A 178 -5.28 3.32 -4.22
N LEU A 179 -5.36 2.00 -4.28
CA LEU A 179 -5.28 1.13 -3.12
C LEU A 179 -3.90 0.45 -3.10
N GLY A 180 -3.11 0.77 -2.08
CA GLY A 180 -1.93 0.03 -1.69
C GLY A 180 -2.25 -0.94 -0.55
N GLU A 181 -1.22 -1.60 -0.08
CA GLU A 181 -1.26 -2.54 1.04
C GLU A 181 0.06 -2.45 1.81
N GLU A 182 0.05 -2.71 3.09
CA GLU A 182 1.24 -2.62 3.92
C GLU A 182 1.31 -3.77 4.92
N THR A 183 2.51 -4.32 5.06
CA THR A 183 2.93 -5.21 6.14
C THR A 183 3.85 -4.44 7.09
N TRP A 184 4.97 -3.94 6.59
CA TRP A 184 5.94 -3.12 7.35
C TRP A 184 5.92 -1.64 6.94
N SER A 185 6.09 -1.33 5.64
CA SER A 185 6.11 0.04 5.12
C SER A 185 5.62 0.12 3.67
N SER A 186 5.01 -0.95 3.16
CA SER A 186 4.68 -1.08 1.73
C SER A 186 3.66 -0.07 1.21
N GLY A 187 2.85 0.51 2.07
CA GLY A 187 1.94 1.61 1.72
C GLY A 187 2.60 2.97 1.89
N ARG A 188 3.21 3.23 3.06
CA ARG A 188 3.80 4.53 3.42
C ARG A 188 5.05 4.88 2.63
N ALA A 189 5.95 3.92 2.37
CA ALA A 189 7.21 4.20 1.66
C ALA A 189 6.98 4.72 0.23
N PRO A 190 6.17 4.05 -0.63
CA PRO A 190 5.86 4.62 -1.95
C PRO A 190 5.12 5.96 -1.86
N ALA A 191 4.21 6.13 -0.90
CA ALA A 191 3.50 7.40 -0.72
C ALA A 191 4.47 8.55 -0.38
N THR A 192 5.40 8.32 0.54
CA THR A 192 6.43 9.30 0.92
C THR A 192 7.31 9.68 -0.26
N ASN A 193 7.76 8.70 -1.05
CA ASN A 193 8.61 8.96 -2.22
C ASN A 193 7.88 9.72 -3.34
N ASN A 194 6.55 9.67 -3.35
CA ASN A 194 5.70 10.23 -4.41
C ASN A 194 4.82 11.39 -3.96
N ALA A 195 5.11 12.00 -2.80
CA ALA A 195 4.37 13.15 -2.26
C ALA A 195 2.85 12.90 -2.10
N LEU A 196 2.47 11.69 -1.69
CA LEU A 196 1.09 11.28 -1.51
C LEU A 196 0.70 11.21 -0.04
N CYS A 197 -0.59 11.32 0.21
CA CYS A 197 -1.21 10.90 1.47
C CYS A 197 -1.38 9.39 1.47
N ALA A 198 -1.03 8.75 2.59
CA ALA A 198 -1.30 7.34 2.86
C ALA A 198 -1.87 7.20 4.27
N TYR A 199 -2.86 6.35 4.42
CA TYR A 199 -3.45 6.05 5.73
C TYR A 199 -3.23 4.58 6.07
N THR A 200 -2.44 4.32 7.11
CA THR A 200 -2.22 2.99 7.67
C THR A 200 -3.15 2.79 8.86
N PRO A 201 -4.24 2.02 8.71
CA PRO A 201 -5.21 1.79 9.78
C PRO A 201 -4.67 0.84 10.86
N SER A 202 -5.30 0.84 12.02
CA SER A 202 -5.20 -0.30 12.94
C SER A 202 -5.83 -1.55 12.29
N ARG A 203 -5.31 -2.74 12.64
CA ARG A 203 -5.82 -4.00 12.11
C ARG A 203 -7.32 -4.16 12.45
N GLY A 204 -8.10 -4.65 11.50
CA GLY A 204 -9.54 -4.82 11.65
C GLY A 204 -10.40 -3.58 11.36
N VAL A 205 -9.81 -2.40 11.18
CA VAL A 205 -10.55 -1.17 10.77
C VAL A 205 -11.00 -1.26 9.32
N ILE A 206 -10.13 -1.73 8.44
CA ILE A 206 -10.46 -2.07 7.05
C ILE A 206 -10.22 -3.56 6.89
N SER A 207 -11.21 -4.30 6.42
CA SER A 207 -11.06 -5.74 6.18
C SER A 207 -10.03 -6.00 5.08
N VAL A 208 -9.10 -6.92 5.33
CA VAL A 208 -8.11 -7.41 4.36
C VAL A 208 -8.59 -8.64 3.59
N ARG A 209 -9.85 -9.04 3.74
CA ARG A 209 -10.43 -10.17 3.02
C ARG A 209 -10.26 -10.01 1.51
N GLY A 210 -9.67 -11.02 0.89
CA GLY A 210 -9.40 -11.03 -0.56
C GLY A 210 -8.14 -10.27 -0.97
N ASN A 211 -7.30 -9.86 -0.01
CA ASN A 211 -5.95 -9.40 -0.27
C ASN A 211 -4.97 -10.56 -0.14
N TRP A 212 -3.98 -10.65 -1.04
CA TRP A 212 -2.88 -11.58 -0.86
C TRP A 212 -2.13 -11.28 0.43
N PRO A 213 -2.06 -12.19 1.39
CA PRO A 213 -1.31 -11.96 2.61
C PRO A 213 0.20 -12.07 2.37
N LEU A 214 0.98 -11.21 3.04
CA LEU A 214 2.41 -11.43 3.24
C LEU A 214 2.65 -11.95 4.66
N VAL A 215 2.26 -11.16 5.68
CA VAL A 215 2.29 -11.56 7.09
C VAL A 215 0.94 -11.21 7.72
N PRO A 216 0.02 -12.17 7.87
CA PRO A 216 -1.38 -11.89 8.22
C PRO A 216 -1.58 -11.15 9.55
N THR A 217 -0.60 -11.24 10.47
CA THR A 217 -0.61 -10.48 11.73
C THR A 217 -0.33 -9.00 11.54
N MET A 218 0.23 -8.59 10.39
CA MET A 218 0.70 -7.24 10.14
C MET A 218 -0.03 -6.53 8.99
N ASP A 219 -0.58 -7.27 8.04
CA ASP A 219 -1.13 -6.74 6.79
C ASP A 219 -2.33 -5.82 7.01
N VAL A 220 -2.33 -4.69 6.28
CA VAL A 220 -3.43 -3.71 6.26
C VAL A 220 -3.63 -3.12 4.88
N VAL A 221 -4.87 -2.73 4.56
CA VAL A 221 -5.21 -1.93 3.38
C VAL A 221 -4.73 -0.48 3.58
N VAL A 222 -4.02 0.08 2.61
CA VAL A 222 -3.49 1.44 2.67
C VAL A 222 -3.91 2.22 1.41
N PRO A 223 -4.94 3.06 1.47
CA PRO A 223 -5.27 3.92 0.35
C PRO A 223 -4.20 5.00 0.12
N HIS A 224 -3.99 5.33 -1.16
CA HIS A 224 -3.11 6.41 -1.63
C HIS A 224 -3.95 7.49 -2.31
N THR A 225 -3.77 8.73 -1.88
CA THR A 225 -4.44 9.89 -2.48
C THR A 225 -3.48 11.07 -2.57
N ARG A 226 -3.82 12.06 -3.40
CA ARG A 226 -3.03 13.30 -3.49
C ARG A 226 -3.37 14.28 -2.36
N THR A 227 -4.57 14.20 -1.81
CA THR A 227 -5.03 15.09 -0.72
C THR A 227 -5.68 14.30 0.42
N MET A 228 -5.69 14.88 1.62
CA MET A 228 -6.43 14.32 2.76
C MET A 228 -7.95 14.43 2.60
N ALA A 229 -8.44 15.38 1.79
CA ALA A 229 -9.86 15.46 1.44
C ALA A 229 -10.30 14.22 0.66
N ASP A 230 -9.53 13.82 -0.37
CA ASP A 230 -9.78 12.59 -1.12
C ASP A 230 -9.65 11.35 -0.23
N MET A 231 -8.65 11.35 0.69
CA MET A 231 -8.49 10.26 1.66
C MET A 231 -9.75 10.05 2.50
N ALA A 232 -10.33 11.12 3.00
CA ALA A 232 -11.55 11.05 3.80
C ALA A 232 -12.73 10.47 3.01
N GLU A 233 -12.87 10.83 1.74
CA GLU A 233 -13.92 10.29 0.87
C GLU A 233 -13.74 8.80 0.60
N VAL A 234 -12.50 8.34 0.39
CA VAL A 234 -12.20 6.91 0.21
C VAL A 234 -12.48 6.14 1.50
N LEU A 235 -12.03 6.65 2.66
CA LEU A 235 -12.25 6.02 3.96
C LEU A 235 -13.74 5.90 4.30
N ASP A 236 -14.57 6.87 3.94
CA ASP A 236 -16.02 6.81 4.14
C ASP A 236 -16.66 5.60 3.44
N VAL A 237 -16.07 5.13 2.35
CA VAL A 237 -16.57 3.97 1.59
C VAL A 237 -15.98 2.65 2.08
N ILE A 238 -14.65 2.59 2.31
CA ILE A 238 -13.96 1.31 2.57
C ILE A 238 -13.90 0.94 4.06
N VAL A 239 -14.05 1.88 4.99
CA VAL A 239 -14.14 1.58 6.43
C VAL A 239 -15.56 1.21 6.76
N ALA A 240 -15.88 -0.06 6.68
CA ALA A 240 -17.22 -0.60 6.90
C ALA A 240 -17.15 -2.00 7.53
N ASP A 241 -18.26 -2.44 8.08
CA ASP A 241 -18.37 -3.79 8.62
C ASP A 241 -18.32 -4.82 7.48
N ASP A 242 -17.56 -5.90 7.71
CA ASP A 242 -17.52 -7.07 6.86
C ASP A 242 -17.96 -8.30 7.70
N ALA A 243 -19.05 -8.93 7.30
CA ALA A 243 -19.58 -10.09 8.00
C ALA A 243 -18.76 -11.36 7.75
N ASP A 244 -18.03 -11.42 6.63
CA ASP A 244 -17.11 -12.51 6.32
C ASP A 244 -15.73 -12.18 6.88
N THR A 245 -15.25 -12.98 7.83
CA THR A 245 -13.94 -12.79 8.47
C THR A 245 -12.84 -13.65 7.86
N ARG A 246 -13.15 -14.50 6.88
CA ARG A 246 -12.20 -15.42 6.27
C ARG A 246 -11.10 -14.65 5.53
N GLY A 247 -9.85 -15.00 5.80
CA GLY A 247 -8.69 -14.32 5.24
C GLY A 247 -8.29 -13.04 5.98
N ASP A 248 -8.99 -12.69 7.07
CA ASP A 248 -8.63 -11.59 7.97
C ASP A 248 -8.33 -12.16 9.35
N LEU A 249 -7.04 -12.38 9.66
CA LEU A 249 -6.61 -13.02 10.90
C LEU A 249 -7.16 -12.32 12.14
N TRP A 250 -7.07 -10.99 12.18
CA TRP A 250 -7.46 -10.24 13.37
C TRP A 250 -8.96 -10.26 13.64
N ARG A 251 -9.76 -10.40 12.60
CA ARG A 251 -11.22 -10.46 12.72
C ARG A 251 -11.73 -11.89 12.93
N SER A 252 -10.93 -12.89 12.55
CA SER A 252 -11.28 -14.32 12.71
C SER A 252 -10.72 -14.96 14.00
N GLN A 253 -9.66 -14.37 14.58
CA GLN A 253 -9.01 -14.92 15.78
C GLN A 253 -9.91 -14.79 17.03
N PRO A 254 -9.84 -15.74 18.00
CA PRO A 254 -10.69 -15.74 19.20
C PRO A 254 -10.07 -15.07 20.42
N TRP A 255 -8.80 -14.61 20.35
CA TRP A 255 -8.02 -14.20 21.53
C TRP A 255 -8.37 -12.80 22.05
N ILE A 256 -8.70 -11.88 21.14
CA ILE A 256 -9.12 -10.52 21.47
C ILE A 256 -10.34 -10.13 20.64
N THR A 257 -11.20 -9.33 21.24
CA THR A 257 -12.37 -8.79 20.53
C THR A 257 -11.96 -7.55 19.76
N ILE A 258 -12.07 -7.60 18.43
CA ILE A 258 -11.95 -6.43 17.56
C ILE A 258 -13.34 -5.82 17.38
N PRO A 259 -13.55 -4.55 17.74
CA PRO A 259 -14.85 -3.91 17.53
C PRO A 259 -15.15 -3.77 16.03
N ALA A 260 -16.42 -3.84 15.68
CA ALA A 260 -16.88 -3.59 14.32
C ALA A 260 -16.47 -2.18 13.86
N ALA A 261 -16.07 -2.03 12.60
CA ALA A 261 -15.60 -0.75 12.05
C ALA A 261 -16.62 0.37 12.24
N SER A 262 -17.91 0.07 12.09
CA SER A 262 -19.04 1.00 12.33
C SER A 262 -19.13 1.52 13.76
N LYS A 263 -18.50 0.87 14.74
CA LYS A 263 -18.50 1.28 16.14
C LYS A 263 -17.34 2.21 16.52
N VAL A 264 -16.28 2.22 15.71
CA VAL A 264 -15.05 2.96 16.02
C VAL A 264 -14.78 4.09 15.04
N ARG A 265 -15.38 4.08 13.83
CA ARG A 265 -15.26 5.14 12.85
C ARG A 265 -16.09 6.37 13.22
N PRO A 266 -15.71 7.61 12.79
CA PRO A 266 -16.59 8.77 12.83
C PRO A 266 -17.84 8.54 11.94
N GLY A 267 -18.86 9.37 12.11
CA GLY A 267 -20.02 9.39 11.22
C GLY A 267 -19.62 9.57 9.75
N SER A 268 -18.75 10.54 9.50
CA SER A 268 -18.04 10.69 8.22
C SER A 268 -16.61 11.18 8.47
N TYR A 269 -15.63 10.63 7.77
CA TYR A 269 -14.25 11.11 7.78
C TYR A 269 -14.13 12.52 7.15
N ARG A 270 -15.05 12.88 6.27
CA ARG A 270 -15.09 14.22 5.66
C ARG A 270 -15.37 15.32 6.69
N GLU A 271 -16.12 15.01 7.75
CA GLU A 271 -16.45 15.97 8.81
C GLU A 271 -15.24 16.37 9.67
N ILE A 272 -14.18 15.55 9.69
CA ILE A 272 -12.95 15.84 10.44
C ILE A 272 -11.91 16.60 9.61
N ILE A 273 -12.13 16.77 8.30
CA ILE A 273 -11.23 17.52 7.42
C ILE A 273 -11.62 19.00 7.46
N PRO A 274 -10.69 19.91 7.80
CA PRO A 274 -10.97 21.34 7.76
C PRO A 274 -11.36 21.82 6.37
N THR A 275 -12.39 22.65 6.28
CA THR A 275 -12.94 23.14 5.01
C THR A 275 -12.12 24.26 4.37
N ASP A 276 -11.32 24.97 5.19
CA ASP A 276 -10.49 26.09 4.77
C ASP A 276 -9.28 26.30 5.69
N THR A 277 -8.39 27.20 5.30
CA THR A 277 -7.17 27.52 6.05
C THR A 277 -7.46 28.06 7.47
N ALA A 278 -8.53 28.80 7.67
CA ALA A 278 -8.87 29.35 8.98
C ALA A 278 -9.34 28.24 9.93
N ALA A 279 -10.17 27.32 9.43
CA ALA A 279 -10.58 26.12 10.15
C ALA A 279 -9.36 25.22 10.48
N ALA A 280 -8.45 25.03 9.53
CA ALA A 280 -7.22 24.26 9.75
C ALA A 280 -6.34 24.86 10.85
N ARG A 281 -6.12 26.18 10.84
CA ARG A 281 -5.38 26.87 11.91
C ARG A 281 -6.05 26.71 13.27
N LYS A 282 -7.38 26.78 13.34
CA LYS A 282 -8.13 26.57 14.58
C LYS A 282 -7.93 25.14 15.14
N VAL A 283 -7.87 24.15 14.29
CA VAL A 283 -7.61 22.75 14.69
C VAL A 283 -6.17 22.58 15.18
N LEU A 284 -5.20 23.25 14.57
CA LEU A 284 -3.78 23.16 14.92
C LEU A 284 -3.41 23.97 16.16
N ALA A 285 -4.12 25.04 16.47
CA ALA A 285 -3.83 25.93 17.60
C ALA A 285 -3.81 25.15 18.93
N GLY A 286 -2.71 25.29 19.69
CA GLY A 286 -2.49 24.59 20.96
C GLY A 286 -2.19 23.09 20.83
N LYS A 287 -2.07 22.53 19.64
CA LYS A 287 -1.59 21.16 19.45
C LYS A 287 -0.08 21.09 19.64
N ARG A 288 0.40 19.99 20.16
CA ARG A 288 1.83 19.73 20.37
C ARG A 288 2.28 18.55 19.53
N PHE A 289 3.30 18.77 18.70
CA PHE A 289 3.88 17.79 17.81
C PHE A 289 5.27 17.42 18.31
N GLY A 290 5.47 16.13 18.64
CA GLY A 290 6.79 15.59 18.95
C GLY A 290 7.52 15.19 17.68
N VAL A 291 8.75 15.67 17.51
CA VAL A 291 9.62 15.29 16.38
C VAL A 291 10.75 14.43 16.91
N PRO A 292 10.81 13.14 16.57
CA PRO A 292 11.90 12.28 17.00
C PRO A 292 13.26 12.78 16.48
N ARG A 293 14.21 13.03 17.39
CA ARG A 293 15.57 13.51 17.07
C ARG A 293 16.27 12.63 16.05
N MET A 294 16.01 11.32 16.10
CA MET A 294 16.63 10.32 15.22
C MET A 294 16.34 10.55 13.73
N TYR A 295 15.18 11.12 13.37
CA TYR A 295 14.79 11.31 11.98
C TYR A 295 15.27 12.61 11.35
N ILE A 296 15.86 13.51 12.14
CA ILE A 296 16.38 14.80 11.66
C ILE A 296 17.88 14.97 11.96
N ASN A 297 18.62 13.88 12.09
CA ASN A 297 20.04 13.85 12.39
C ASN A 297 20.43 14.49 13.76
N ALA A 298 19.49 14.66 14.67
CA ALA A 298 19.73 15.25 16.00
C ALA A 298 20.01 14.21 17.09
N ASP A 299 20.10 12.93 16.72
CA ASP A 299 20.52 11.81 17.58
C ASP A 299 21.68 11.06 16.89
N PRO A 300 22.93 11.25 17.35
CA PRO A 300 24.09 10.64 16.68
C PRO A 300 24.21 9.14 16.93
N GLU A 301 23.50 8.58 17.91
CA GLU A 301 23.55 7.15 18.25
C GLU A 301 22.48 6.33 17.52
N ALA A 302 21.48 6.99 16.90
CA ALA A 302 20.39 6.29 16.24
C ALA A 302 20.88 5.48 15.03
N GLY A 303 20.58 4.18 15.02
CA GLY A 303 20.91 3.26 13.93
C GLY A 303 22.26 2.57 14.04
N VAL A 304 23.09 2.88 15.05
CA VAL A 304 24.42 2.24 15.23
C VAL A 304 24.38 0.93 16.01
N GLY A 305 23.19 0.38 16.28
CA GLY A 305 23.03 -0.90 16.94
C GLY A 305 23.54 -2.09 16.13
N GLU A 306 23.89 -3.18 16.79
CA GLU A 306 24.41 -4.41 16.17
C GLU A 306 23.31 -5.33 15.62
N GLY A 307 22.05 -5.01 15.85
CA GLY A 307 20.90 -5.84 15.47
C GLY A 307 20.20 -5.37 14.21
N LEU A 308 19.10 -6.07 13.85
CA LEU A 308 18.16 -5.69 12.82
C LEU A 308 17.26 -4.52 13.27
N GLY A 309 17.86 -3.47 13.81
CA GLY A 309 17.14 -2.27 14.23
C GLY A 309 16.86 -1.31 13.06
N ILE A 310 16.45 -0.08 13.38
CA ILE A 310 16.13 0.98 12.39
C ILE A 310 17.29 1.26 11.43
N GLY A 311 18.54 1.17 11.88
CA GLY A 311 19.72 1.24 11.02
C GLY A 311 19.93 0.00 10.15
N GLY A 312 19.13 -1.04 10.35
CA GLY A 312 19.28 -2.33 9.71
C GLY A 312 20.52 -3.08 10.14
N ALA A 313 20.85 -4.14 9.42
CA ALA A 313 22.03 -4.98 9.69
C ALA A 313 23.37 -4.26 9.46
N THR A 314 23.37 -3.01 9.03
CA THR A 314 24.61 -2.26 8.71
C THR A 314 25.28 -1.65 9.93
N GLY A 315 24.60 -1.52 11.07
CA GLY A 315 25.10 -0.81 12.24
C GLY A 315 25.48 0.65 11.97
N GLN A 316 24.96 1.23 10.90
CA GLN A 316 25.29 2.60 10.50
C GLN A 316 24.24 3.57 11.02
N ARG A 317 24.72 4.77 11.34
CA ARG A 317 23.85 5.88 11.75
C ARG A 317 22.75 6.13 10.73
N ILE A 318 21.56 6.47 11.22
CA ILE A 318 20.47 6.99 10.38
C ILE A 318 20.87 8.37 9.90
N GLU A 319 20.92 8.55 8.57
CA GLU A 319 21.21 9.83 7.94
C GLU A 319 20.05 10.26 7.05
N THR A 320 19.35 11.28 7.49
CA THR A 320 18.32 11.95 6.68
C THR A 320 18.97 13.00 5.78
N ARG A 321 18.62 12.98 4.50
CA ARG A 321 19.15 13.96 3.53
C ARG A 321 18.79 15.38 3.94
N GLN A 322 19.73 16.32 3.75
CA GLN A 322 19.52 17.72 4.12
C GLN A 322 18.27 18.33 3.47
N SER A 323 18.00 18.01 2.20
CA SER A 323 16.79 18.49 1.52
C SER A 323 15.48 18.06 2.18
N VAL A 324 15.44 16.88 2.83
CA VAL A 324 14.27 16.43 3.60
C VAL A 324 14.17 17.19 4.92
N ILE A 325 15.29 17.46 5.57
CA ILE A 325 15.36 18.28 6.79
C ILE A 325 14.89 19.71 6.50
N ASP A 326 15.32 20.30 5.39
CA ASP A 326 14.91 21.64 4.97
C ASP A 326 13.38 21.72 4.75
N LEU A 327 12.80 20.73 4.09
CA LEU A 327 11.33 20.62 3.93
C LEU A 327 10.62 20.45 5.26
N PHE A 328 11.17 19.65 6.16
CA PHE A 328 10.65 19.49 7.52
C PHE A 328 10.68 20.83 8.27
N GLN A 329 11.75 21.62 8.16
CA GLN A 329 11.84 22.94 8.81
C GLN A 329 10.76 23.91 8.30
N VAL A 330 10.48 23.90 6.99
CA VAL A 330 9.38 24.68 6.39
C VAL A 330 8.03 24.25 6.97
N ALA A 331 7.77 22.94 7.03
CA ALA A 331 6.54 22.41 7.61
C ALA A 331 6.40 22.73 9.10
N GLY A 332 7.49 22.60 9.86
CA GLY A 332 7.54 22.96 11.29
C GLY A 332 7.23 24.43 11.53
N ALA A 333 7.82 25.32 10.74
CA ALA A 333 7.54 26.75 10.79
C ALA A 333 6.06 27.07 10.48
N ALA A 334 5.47 26.38 9.51
CA ALA A 334 4.05 26.54 9.19
C ALA A 334 3.13 26.08 10.33
N LEU A 335 3.47 24.98 11.01
CA LEU A 335 2.74 24.48 12.19
C LEU A 335 2.81 25.51 13.34
N ILE A 336 4.01 26.06 13.63
CA ILE A 336 4.20 27.08 14.66
C ILE A 336 3.39 28.36 14.31
N ALA A 337 3.43 28.79 13.06
CA ALA A 337 2.64 29.93 12.58
C ALA A 337 1.11 29.70 12.66
N ALA A 338 0.68 28.43 12.68
CA ALA A 338 -0.71 28.03 12.92
C ALA A 338 -1.06 27.92 14.42
N GLY A 339 -0.12 28.23 15.33
CA GLY A 339 -0.32 28.20 16.78
C GLY A 339 -0.08 26.85 17.43
N ALA A 340 0.61 25.93 16.77
CA ALA A 340 1.03 24.65 17.33
C ALA A 340 2.42 24.76 17.98
N ASP A 341 2.70 23.85 18.93
CA ASP A 341 4.05 23.63 19.46
C ASP A 341 4.73 22.50 18.68
N VAL A 342 5.97 22.72 18.25
CA VAL A 342 6.83 21.70 17.63
C VAL A 342 8.03 21.49 18.51
N VAL A 343 8.18 20.29 19.09
CA VAL A 343 9.24 19.99 20.08
C VAL A 343 10.02 18.76 19.66
N LEU A 344 11.35 18.80 19.86
CA LEU A 344 12.19 17.64 19.65
C LEU A 344 12.02 16.69 20.84
N VAL A 345 11.82 15.42 20.53
CA VAL A 345 11.61 14.35 21.50
C VAL A 345 12.54 13.18 21.24
N ASP A 346 12.84 12.40 22.28
CA ASP A 346 13.37 11.07 22.13
C ASP A 346 12.24 10.13 21.69
N PHE A 347 12.61 8.97 21.10
CA PHE A 347 11.61 8.00 20.65
C PHE A 347 11.81 6.65 21.36
N PRO A 348 11.43 6.55 22.65
CA PRO A 348 11.74 5.40 23.49
C PRO A 348 11.12 4.09 23.00
N VAL A 349 10.07 4.12 22.20
CA VAL A 349 9.53 2.92 21.53
C VAL A 349 10.62 2.23 20.71
N VAL A 350 11.39 2.98 19.94
CA VAL A 350 12.49 2.44 19.15
C VAL A 350 13.66 2.06 20.02
N SER A 351 14.15 2.98 20.85
CA SER A 351 15.33 2.76 21.72
C SER A 351 15.15 1.60 22.72
N ASN A 352 13.90 1.30 23.09
CA ASN A 352 13.61 0.22 24.04
C ASN A 352 13.33 -1.14 23.41
N TYR A 353 13.01 -1.20 22.10
CA TYR A 353 12.47 -2.42 21.50
C TYR A 353 13.11 -2.83 20.16
N GLU A 354 13.97 -1.99 19.57
CA GLU A 354 14.45 -2.23 18.20
C GLU A 354 15.98 -2.27 18.05
N CYS A 355 16.75 -2.38 19.13
CA CYS A 355 18.23 -2.40 19.07
C CYS A 355 18.83 -1.26 18.24
N ASP A 356 18.29 -0.05 18.32
CA ASP A 356 18.70 1.07 17.47
C ASP A 356 20.10 1.60 17.75
N ARG A 357 20.69 1.27 18.92
CA ARG A 357 22.02 1.71 19.36
C ARG A 357 22.75 0.63 20.16
N ALA A 358 24.04 0.81 20.37
CA ALA A 358 24.86 -0.16 21.07
C ALA A 358 24.27 -0.47 22.47
N GLY A 359 24.06 -1.74 22.77
CA GLY A 359 23.51 -2.21 24.04
C GLY A 359 22.00 -1.96 24.23
N ALA A 360 21.32 -1.35 23.28
CA ALA A 360 19.86 -1.18 23.36
C ALA A 360 19.13 -2.52 23.25
N PRO A 361 18.06 -2.72 24.02
CA PRO A 361 17.28 -3.95 23.96
C PRO A 361 16.38 -4.02 22.74
N SER A 362 15.97 -5.27 22.41
CA SER A 362 14.91 -5.54 21.42
C SER A 362 13.72 -6.23 22.08
N ILE A 363 12.63 -6.40 21.35
CA ILE A 363 11.50 -7.23 21.79
C ILE A 363 11.94 -8.66 22.11
N LYS A 364 12.95 -9.19 21.39
CA LYS A 364 13.55 -10.52 21.64
C LYS A 364 14.35 -10.55 22.94
N THR A 365 15.28 -9.62 23.10
CA THR A 365 16.16 -9.59 24.29
C THR A 365 15.41 -9.24 25.57
N ARG A 366 14.24 -8.59 25.45
CA ARG A 366 13.30 -8.38 26.56
C ARG A 366 12.42 -9.58 26.86
N GLY A 367 12.46 -10.64 26.04
CA GLY A 367 11.62 -11.82 26.20
C GLY A 367 10.13 -11.57 25.95
N LEU A 368 9.78 -10.49 25.24
CA LEU A 368 8.38 -10.17 24.91
C LEU A 368 7.86 -11.04 23.77
N VAL A 369 8.74 -11.47 22.89
CA VAL A 369 8.44 -12.36 21.76
C VAL A 369 9.55 -13.39 21.65
N SER A 370 9.18 -14.68 21.55
CA SER A 370 10.17 -15.73 21.34
C SER A 370 10.73 -15.71 19.91
N PRO A 371 12.00 -16.07 19.71
CA PRO A 371 12.55 -16.24 18.35
C PRO A 371 11.76 -17.26 17.52
N GLU A 372 11.26 -18.32 18.15
CA GLU A 372 10.42 -19.32 17.50
C GLU A 372 9.10 -18.72 16.97
N PHE A 373 8.42 -17.89 17.76
CA PHE A 373 7.22 -17.20 17.32
C PHE A 373 7.49 -16.35 16.08
N LEU A 374 8.53 -15.51 16.11
CA LEU A 374 8.87 -14.64 14.98
C LEU A 374 9.20 -15.42 13.71
N HIS A 375 9.90 -16.56 13.86
CA HIS A 375 10.22 -17.44 12.76
C HIS A 375 8.92 -18.05 12.14
N ARG A 376 8.05 -18.59 12.97
CA ARG A 376 6.80 -19.22 12.53
C ARG A 376 5.77 -18.21 11.99
N GLU A 377 5.75 -17.00 12.53
CA GLU A 377 4.88 -15.91 12.06
C GLU A 377 5.17 -15.57 10.60
N ILE A 378 6.45 -15.41 10.25
CA ILE A 378 6.86 -15.03 8.89
C ILE A 378 6.79 -16.22 7.93
N LEU A 379 7.10 -17.43 8.36
CA LEU A 379 7.24 -18.60 7.48
C LEU A 379 5.99 -19.49 7.47
N ASP A 380 5.71 -20.15 8.57
CA ASP A 380 4.63 -21.14 8.64
C ASP A 380 3.25 -20.50 8.44
N LEU A 381 3.03 -19.33 9.08
CA LEU A 381 1.76 -18.62 8.98
C LEU A 381 1.56 -18.01 7.59
N SER A 382 2.63 -17.54 6.94
CA SER A 382 2.56 -17.07 5.55
C SER A 382 2.19 -18.21 4.59
N ALA A 383 2.85 -19.36 4.68
CA ALA A 383 2.51 -20.51 3.85
C ALA A 383 1.06 -20.99 4.07
N TRP A 384 0.62 -21.03 5.33
CA TRP A 384 -0.75 -21.36 5.68
C TRP A 384 -1.75 -20.37 5.07
N SER A 385 -1.47 -19.07 5.20
CA SER A 385 -2.38 -18.02 4.74
C SER A 385 -2.46 -17.95 3.21
N TRP A 386 -1.40 -18.30 2.49
CA TRP A 386 -1.43 -18.43 1.04
C TRP A 386 -2.33 -19.59 0.59
N ASP A 387 -2.24 -20.74 1.27
CA ASP A 387 -3.14 -21.88 0.99
C ASP A 387 -4.60 -21.52 1.28
N ASP A 388 -4.87 -20.85 2.40
CA ASP A 388 -6.23 -20.39 2.75
C ASP A 388 -6.78 -19.34 1.76
N PHE A 389 -5.95 -18.40 1.32
CA PHE A 389 -6.29 -17.41 0.30
C PHE A 389 -6.70 -18.08 -1.02
N LEU A 390 -5.88 -19.03 -1.52
CA LEU A 390 -6.18 -19.76 -2.75
C LEU A 390 -7.49 -20.56 -2.64
N ARG A 391 -7.68 -21.29 -1.52
CA ARG A 391 -8.94 -22.01 -1.25
C ARG A 391 -10.12 -21.06 -1.12
N ALA A 392 -9.92 -19.89 -0.51
CA ALA A 392 -10.95 -18.89 -0.38
C ALA A 392 -11.31 -18.28 -1.74
N ASN A 393 -10.33 -18.05 -2.61
CA ASN A 393 -10.59 -17.58 -3.98
C ASN A 393 -11.39 -18.59 -4.79
N GLY A 394 -10.97 -19.87 -4.77
CA GLY A 394 -11.69 -20.96 -5.42
C GLY A 394 -11.47 -21.02 -6.94
N ASP A 395 -10.35 -20.53 -7.46
CA ASP A 395 -9.98 -20.72 -8.86
C ASP A 395 -9.68 -22.21 -9.13
N PRO A 396 -10.38 -22.85 -10.07
CA PRO A 396 -10.15 -24.28 -10.37
C PRO A 396 -8.77 -24.57 -10.93
N ALA A 397 -8.10 -23.59 -11.54
CA ALA A 397 -6.75 -23.76 -12.09
C ALA A 397 -5.68 -23.77 -10.97
N ILE A 398 -5.89 -23.02 -9.88
CA ILE A 398 -4.97 -22.95 -8.74
C ILE A 398 -5.80 -23.01 -7.43
N PRO A 399 -6.36 -24.19 -7.10
CA PRO A 399 -7.31 -24.32 -6.01
C PRO A 399 -6.69 -24.27 -4.60
N ASN A 400 -5.38 -24.45 -4.49
CA ASN A 400 -4.63 -24.47 -3.23
C ASN A 400 -3.12 -24.41 -3.50
N LEU A 401 -2.32 -24.24 -2.45
CA LEU A 401 -0.87 -24.12 -2.56
C LEU A 401 -0.16 -25.42 -2.99
N ALA A 402 -0.78 -26.60 -2.82
CA ALA A 402 -0.15 -27.88 -3.15
C ALA A 402 0.10 -28.07 -4.66
N VAL A 403 -0.65 -27.39 -5.52
CA VAL A 403 -0.49 -27.48 -6.99
C VAL A 403 0.45 -26.41 -7.55
N VAL A 404 0.98 -25.53 -6.71
CA VAL A 404 1.81 -24.40 -7.11
C VAL A 404 3.27 -24.83 -7.25
N ASP A 405 3.92 -24.42 -8.33
CA ASP A 405 5.37 -24.55 -8.47
C ASP A 405 6.07 -23.53 -7.56
N GLY A 406 6.57 -23.98 -6.42
CA GLY A 406 7.21 -23.15 -5.40
C GLY A 406 8.44 -22.39 -5.92
N GLU A 407 9.23 -22.98 -6.83
CA GLU A 407 10.43 -22.34 -7.40
C GLU A 407 10.09 -21.08 -8.22
N ARG A 408 8.87 -21.01 -8.75
CA ARG A 408 8.41 -19.86 -9.54
C ARG A 408 7.86 -18.70 -8.71
N ILE A 409 7.64 -18.89 -7.43
CA ILE A 409 7.03 -17.84 -6.58
C ILE A 409 7.91 -16.59 -6.57
N ALA A 410 9.23 -16.74 -6.37
CA ALA A 410 10.18 -15.65 -6.18
C ALA A 410 11.14 -15.42 -7.36
N THR A 411 10.93 -16.03 -8.53
CA THR A 411 11.91 -16.06 -9.64
C THR A 411 12.45 -14.66 -10.00
N GLY A 412 11.60 -13.69 -10.24
CA GLY A 412 12.01 -12.32 -10.62
C GLY A 412 12.70 -11.57 -9.47
N HIS A 413 12.32 -11.86 -8.23
CA HIS A 413 12.90 -11.27 -7.03
C HIS A 413 14.35 -11.75 -6.84
N LEU A 414 14.58 -13.06 -6.84
CA LEU A 414 15.91 -13.65 -6.69
C LEU A 414 16.87 -13.22 -7.81
N ALA A 415 16.39 -13.12 -9.06
CA ALA A 415 17.16 -12.60 -10.18
C ALA A 415 17.56 -11.12 -9.98
N SER A 416 16.72 -10.31 -9.35
CA SER A 416 17.04 -8.92 -9.01
C SER A 416 18.12 -8.83 -7.95
N LEU A 417 18.08 -9.67 -6.93
CA LEU A 417 19.11 -9.74 -5.89
C LEU A 417 20.46 -10.18 -6.46
N ALA A 418 20.48 -11.23 -7.28
CA ALA A 418 21.70 -11.70 -7.95
C ALA A 418 22.34 -10.61 -8.82
N ARG A 419 21.54 -9.81 -9.52
CA ARG A 419 22.05 -8.70 -10.34
C ARG A 419 22.69 -7.60 -9.52
N ILE A 420 22.13 -7.26 -8.37
CA ILE A 420 22.69 -6.26 -7.45
C ILE A 420 24.02 -6.75 -6.88
N ALA A 421 24.10 -8.00 -6.46
CA ALA A 421 25.32 -8.63 -5.98
C ALA A 421 26.42 -8.61 -7.06
N ALA A 422 26.08 -8.88 -8.33
CA ALA A 422 27.02 -8.85 -9.45
C ALA A 422 27.56 -7.43 -9.74
N LEU A 423 26.87 -6.38 -9.31
CA LEU A 423 27.33 -5.00 -9.42
C LEU A 423 28.28 -4.57 -8.28
N GLY A 424 28.60 -5.50 -7.35
CA GLY A 424 29.48 -5.22 -6.20
C GLY A 424 28.87 -4.27 -5.17
N ILE A 425 27.56 -4.08 -5.20
CA ILE A 425 26.85 -3.28 -4.19
C ILE A 425 26.80 -4.11 -2.90
N PRO A 426 27.17 -3.53 -1.74
CA PRO A 426 27.09 -4.26 -0.47
C PRO A 426 25.69 -4.77 -0.20
N THR A 427 25.52 -6.08 -0.04
CA THR A 427 24.23 -6.76 -0.05
C THR A 427 23.90 -7.44 1.30
N SER A 428 24.31 -6.87 2.41
CA SER A 428 24.02 -7.48 3.72
C SER A 428 22.51 -7.65 3.98
N ARG A 429 21.71 -6.66 3.58
CA ARG A 429 20.24 -6.76 3.62
C ARG A 429 19.68 -7.64 2.51
N GLU A 430 20.23 -7.57 1.33
CA GLU A 430 19.82 -8.37 0.18
C GLU A 430 20.17 -9.84 0.37
N ASN A 431 21.32 -10.15 0.98
CA ASN A 431 21.65 -11.53 1.33
C ASN A 431 20.68 -12.08 2.38
N GLN A 432 20.35 -11.30 3.40
CA GLN A 432 19.34 -11.70 4.37
C GLN A 432 17.96 -11.87 3.70
N HIS A 433 17.61 -10.99 2.77
CA HIS A 433 16.38 -11.12 2.00
C HIS A 433 16.35 -12.39 1.15
N ALA A 434 17.49 -12.82 0.60
CA ALA A 434 17.59 -14.12 -0.11
C ALA A 434 17.41 -15.29 0.87
N ASP A 435 18.07 -15.23 2.03
CA ASP A 435 17.95 -16.26 3.09
C ASP A 435 16.50 -16.34 3.61
N ASP A 436 15.81 -15.20 3.76
CA ASP A 436 14.39 -15.14 4.16
C ASP A 436 13.49 -15.78 3.09
N TRP A 437 13.79 -15.56 1.80
CA TRP A 437 13.07 -16.21 0.70
C TRP A 437 13.33 -17.72 0.67
N ASP A 438 14.56 -18.16 0.82
CA ASP A 438 14.89 -19.60 0.85
C ASP A 438 14.17 -20.29 2.02
N ALA A 439 14.14 -19.64 3.19
CA ALA A 439 13.40 -20.14 4.36
C ALA A 439 11.89 -20.19 4.12
N LEU A 440 11.32 -19.16 3.47
CA LEU A 440 9.89 -19.12 3.13
C LEU A 440 9.52 -20.19 2.09
N LEU A 441 10.33 -20.37 1.04
CA LEU A 441 10.11 -21.41 0.05
C LEU A 441 10.26 -22.81 0.65
N ALA A 442 11.19 -23.00 1.61
CA ALA A 442 11.28 -24.24 2.37
C ALA A 442 10.03 -24.50 3.23
N ALA A 443 9.46 -23.46 3.85
CA ALA A 443 8.20 -23.58 4.59
C ALA A 443 7.02 -23.91 3.66
N VAL A 444 6.95 -23.34 2.46
CA VAL A 444 5.96 -23.68 1.42
C VAL A 444 6.11 -25.16 1.03
N THR A 445 7.33 -25.61 0.73
CA THR A 445 7.62 -27.02 0.39
C THR A 445 7.20 -27.97 1.51
N ALA A 446 7.54 -27.64 2.77
CA ALA A 446 7.13 -28.42 3.92
C ALA A 446 5.60 -28.42 4.13
N TRP A 447 4.92 -27.32 3.81
CA TRP A 447 3.47 -27.26 3.80
C TRP A 447 2.86 -28.17 2.72
N GLN A 448 3.39 -28.11 1.51
CA GLN A 448 2.96 -28.96 0.39
C GLN A 448 3.12 -30.45 0.70
N ALA A 449 4.24 -30.86 1.32
CA ALA A 449 4.49 -32.25 1.69
C ALA A 449 3.53 -32.82 2.73
N ARG A 450 2.85 -31.99 3.49
CA ARG A 450 1.86 -32.39 4.53
C ARG A 450 0.44 -32.52 3.99
N ARG A 451 0.19 -32.21 2.73
CA ARG A 451 -1.14 -32.17 2.08
C ARG A 451 -1.27 -33.17 0.96
#